data_131179e51c1b6b22282148ad08b8f807
#
_entry.id   131179e51c1b6b22282148ad08b8f807
#
_cell.length_a   1.000
_cell.length_b   1.000
_cell.length_c   1.000
_cell.angle_alpha   90.00
_cell.angle_beta   90.00
_cell.angle_gamma   90.00
#
_symmetry.space_group_name_H-M   'P 1'
#
loop_
_entity.id
_entity.type
_entity.pdbx_description
1 polymer ?
#
loop_
_entity_poly.entity_id
_entity_poly.type
_entity_poly.pdbx_seq_one_letter_code
_entity_poly.pdbx_strand_id
1 'polypeptide(L)'
;MSDDPFVTHRSLLFTVAYEMLGSAVDAEDVVQETWLRWADVDRAEVRDPRAYLVRIVTRQALNRLRTLARRREEYVGEWLPEPLLTSPDVAEDVELAESVSMAMLTVLETLGHT
;
A
#
# COMPACT_ATOMS: atom_id res chain seq x y z
N MET A 1 0.61 29.21 -3.09
CA MET A 1 -0.29 28.14 -3.47
C MET A 1 0.53 26.92 -3.84
N SER A 2 0.20 25.80 -3.27
CA SER A 2 1.00 24.61 -3.52
C SER A 2 0.48 23.85 -4.74
N ASP A 3 1.29 23.78 -5.77
CA ASP A 3 0.99 22.98 -6.96
C ASP A 3 1.70 21.62 -6.89
N ASP A 4 2.13 21.22 -5.69
CA ASP A 4 2.82 19.97 -5.51
C ASP A 4 1.86 18.80 -5.78
N PRO A 5 2.20 17.92 -6.72
CA PRO A 5 1.34 16.77 -7.04
C PRO A 5 1.04 15.88 -5.84
N PHE A 6 1.95 15.78 -4.88
CA PHE A 6 1.69 15.01 -3.67
C PHE A 6 0.50 15.57 -2.89
N VAL A 7 0.48 16.88 -2.69
CA VAL A 7 -0.61 17.54 -1.97
C VAL A 7 -1.93 17.36 -2.72
N THR A 8 -1.89 17.53 -4.03
CA THR A 8 -3.07 17.39 -4.88
C THR A 8 -3.67 15.98 -4.80
N HIS A 9 -2.81 14.96 -4.73
CA HIS A 9 -3.25 13.56 -4.78
C HIS A 9 -3.20 12.85 -3.44
N ARG A 10 -2.99 13.58 -2.35
CA ARG A 10 -2.86 12.98 -1.02
C ARG A 10 -4.05 12.12 -0.65
N SER A 11 -5.26 12.59 -0.92
CA SER A 11 -6.48 11.84 -0.62
C SER A 11 -6.53 10.52 -1.38
N LEU A 12 -6.14 10.54 -2.64
CA LEU A 12 -6.07 9.33 -3.46
C LEU A 12 -5.05 8.35 -2.88
N LEU A 13 -3.86 8.85 -2.51
CA LEU A 13 -2.80 8.02 -1.95
C LEU A 13 -3.24 7.39 -0.63
N PHE A 14 -3.90 8.16 0.22
CA PHE A 14 -4.44 7.64 1.47
C PHE A 14 -5.49 6.55 1.20
N THR A 15 -6.39 6.79 0.26
CA THR A 15 -7.43 5.83 -0.09
C THR A 15 -6.82 4.51 -0.55
N VAL A 16 -5.80 4.56 -1.43
CA VAL A 16 -5.12 3.35 -1.89
C VAL A 16 -4.50 2.60 -0.70
N ALA A 17 -3.78 3.32 0.15
CA ALA A 17 -3.13 2.70 1.31
C ALA A 17 -4.16 2.12 2.28
N TYR A 18 -5.23 2.84 2.55
CA TYR A 18 -6.27 2.37 3.45
C TYR A 18 -6.98 1.13 2.90
N GLU A 19 -7.30 1.12 1.61
CA GLU A 19 -7.94 -0.04 1.00
C GLU A 19 -7.06 -1.29 1.07
N MET A 20 -5.75 -1.11 0.97
CA MET A 20 -4.81 -2.22 1.04
C MET A 20 -4.55 -2.68 2.47
N LEU A 21 -4.47 -1.75 3.42
CA LEU A 21 -4.02 -2.04 4.78
C LEU A 21 -5.16 -2.21 5.79
N GLY A 22 -6.31 -1.58 5.53
CA GLY A 22 -7.47 -1.66 6.42
C GLY A 22 -7.29 -0.92 7.74
N SER A 23 -6.26 -0.09 7.87
CA SER A 23 -5.95 0.66 9.09
C SER A 23 -5.58 2.09 8.72
N ALA A 24 -6.23 3.06 9.36
CA ALA A 24 -5.94 4.47 9.12
C ALA A 24 -4.53 4.84 9.58
N VAL A 25 -4.08 4.26 10.68
CA VAL A 25 -2.74 4.53 11.21
C VAL A 25 -1.68 4.02 10.24
N ASP A 26 -1.81 2.80 9.78
CA ASP A 26 -0.86 2.22 8.82
C ASP A 26 -0.91 2.97 7.49
N ALA A 27 -2.10 3.35 7.04
CA ALA A 27 -2.25 4.12 5.81
C ALA A 27 -1.53 5.46 5.90
N GLU A 28 -1.68 6.17 7.03
CA GLU A 28 -0.98 7.44 7.23
C GLU A 28 0.54 7.26 7.22
N ASP A 29 1.04 6.21 7.85
CA ASP A 29 2.47 5.90 7.86
C ASP A 29 2.99 5.68 6.44
N VAL A 30 2.25 4.94 5.64
CA VAL A 30 2.63 4.63 4.26
C VAL A 30 2.58 5.89 3.39
N VAL A 31 1.57 6.73 3.58
CA VAL A 31 1.49 8.02 2.87
C VAL A 31 2.69 8.90 3.23
N GLN A 32 3.08 8.92 4.50
CA GLN A 32 4.23 9.69 4.94
C GLN A 32 5.54 9.17 4.34
N GLU A 33 5.72 7.85 4.26
CA GLU A 33 6.88 7.26 3.59
C GLU A 33 6.89 7.60 2.10
N THR A 34 5.72 7.64 1.47
CA THR A 34 5.59 8.05 0.08
C THR A 34 6.04 9.50 -0.10
N TRP A 35 5.69 10.38 0.83
CA TRP A 35 6.14 11.76 0.82
C TRP A 35 7.66 11.85 0.89
N LEU A 36 8.29 11.10 1.78
CA LEU A 36 9.73 11.11 1.94
C LEU A 36 10.44 10.68 0.65
N ARG A 37 9.92 9.68 -0.03
CA ARG A 37 10.49 9.24 -1.30
C ARG A 37 10.26 10.26 -2.41
N TRP A 38 9.08 10.87 -2.43
CA TRP A 38 8.75 11.91 -3.41
C TRP A 38 9.67 13.12 -3.26
N ALA A 39 10.03 13.47 -2.02
CA ALA A 39 10.91 14.62 -1.76
C ALA A 39 12.29 14.44 -2.38
N ASP A 40 12.75 13.20 -2.54
CA ASP A 40 14.06 12.89 -3.12
C ASP A 40 14.06 12.74 -4.64
N VAL A 41 12.90 12.79 -5.24
CA VAL A 41 12.75 12.55 -6.69
C VAL A 41 13.01 13.85 -7.45
N ASP A 42 13.69 13.73 -8.59
CA ASP A 42 13.79 14.83 -9.55
C ASP A 42 12.46 14.92 -10.31
N ARG A 43 11.65 15.86 -9.93
CA ARG A 43 10.28 16.02 -10.46
C ARG A 43 10.26 16.32 -11.94
N ALA A 44 11.35 16.88 -12.46
CA ALA A 44 11.45 17.17 -13.89
C ALA A 44 11.46 15.89 -14.74
N GLU A 45 11.91 14.78 -14.16
CA GLU A 45 11.95 13.49 -14.86
C GLU A 45 10.64 12.72 -14.78
N VAL A 46 9.70 13.16 -13.95
CA VAL A 46 8.42 12.46 -13.76
C VAL A 46 7.39 13.02 -14.73
N ARG A 47 6.95 12.19 -15.67
CA ARG A 47 5.97 12.61 -16.69
C ARG A 47 4.54 12.64 -16.16
N ASP A 48 4.20 11.64 -15.33
CA ASP A 48 2.86 11.51 -14.76
C ASP A 48 3.00 11.37 -13.24
N PRO A 49 2.96 12.50 -12.52
CA PRO A 49 3.12 12.48 -11.06
C PRO A 49 2.07 11.63 -10.35
N ARG A 50 0.83 11.64 -10.81
CA ARG A 50 -0.23 10.84 -10.21
C ARG A 50 0.09 9.35 -10.28
N ALA A 51 0.42 8.86 -11.47
CA ALA A 51 0.76 7.45 -11.66
C ALA A 51 2.01 7.06 -10.88
N TYR A 52 2.99 7.93 -10.86
CA TYR A 52 4.23 7.73 -10.13
C TYR A 52 3.97 7.60 -8.62
N LEU A 53 3.19 8.51 -8.07
CA LEU A 53 2.86 8.50 -6.64
C LEU A 53 2.02 7.28 -6.26
N VAL A 54 1.07 6.90 -7.10
CA VAL A 54 0.26 5.70 -6.87
C VAL A 54 1.16 4.46 -6.85
N ARG A 55 2.13 4.41 -7.74
CA ARG A 55 3.09 3.29 -7.77
C ARG A 55 3.89 3.22 -6.48
N ILE A 56 4.38 4.36 -6.00
CA ILE A 56 5.16 4.40 -4.75
C ILE A 56 4.29 3.97 -3.57
N VAL A 57 3.09 4.53 -3.42
CA VAL A 57 2.23 4.21 -2.28
C VAL A 57 1.82 2.74 -2.31
N THR A 58 1.56 2.20 -3.48
CA THR A 58 1.23 0.78 -3.63
C THR A 58 2.38 -0.09 -3.18
N ARG A 59 3.60 0.24 -3.61
CA ARG A 59 4.79 -0.53 -3.22
C ARG A 59 5.02 -0.46 -1.72
N GLN A 60 4.88 0.73 -1.13
CA GLN A 60 5.04 0.89 0.31
C GLN A 60 3.97 0.12 1.09
N ALA A 61 2.74 0.14 0.61
CA ALA A 61 1.66 -0.62 1.24
C ALA A 61 1.90 -2.13 1.16
N LEU A 62 2.37 -2.62 0.02
CA LEU A 62 2.73 -4.03 -0.12
C LEU A 62 3.85 -4.44 0.85
N ASN A 63 4.87 -3.59 0.96
CA ASN A 63 5.96 -3.85 1.90
C ASN A 63 5.45 -3.87 3.33
N ARG A 64 4.53 -2.97 3.67
CA ARG A 64 3.92 -2.93 5.00
C ARG A 64 3.12 -4.19 5.29
N LEU A 65 2.35 -4.66 4.31
CA LEU A 65 1.59 -5.91 4.44
C LEU A 65 2.51 -7.09 4.70
N ARG A 66 3.62 -7.16 3.98
CA ARG A 66 4.60 -8.23 4.18
C ARG A 66 5.20 -8.19 5.58
N THR A 67 5.51 -7.00 6.06
CA THR A 67 6.05 -6.82 7.41
C THR A 67 5.04 -7.24 8.46
N LEU A 68 3.78 -6.83 8.31
CA LEU A 68 2.72 -7.19 9.24
C LEU A 68 2.44 -8.69 9.23
N ALA A 69 2.43 -9.32 8.07
CA ALA A 69 2.25 -10.76 7.95
C ALA A 69 3.38 -11.52 8.63
N ARG A 70 4.62 -11.06 8.43
CA ARG A 70 5.79 -11.67 9.05
C ARG A 70 5.74 -11.57 10.57
N ARG A 71 5.38 -10.40 11.08
CA ARG A 71 5.24 -10.20 12.54
C ARG A 71 4.16 -11.08 13.11
N ARG A 72 3.05 -11.26 12.40
CA ARG A 72 1.97 -12.14 12.85
C ARG A 72 2.42 -13.58 12.86
N GLU A 73 3.15 -14.03 11.87
CA GLU A 73 3.72 -15.37 11.83
C GLU A 73 4.67 -15.62 13.00
N GLU A 74 5.55 -14.68 13.28
CA GLU A 74 6.47 -14.77 14.40
C GLU A 74 5.72 -14.85 15.74
N TYR A 75 4.71 -14.01 15.92
CA TYR A 75 3.91 -13.98 17.13
C TYR A 75 3.12 -15.28 17.30
N VAL A 76 2.47 -15.74 16.24
CA VAL A 76 1.67 -16.97 16.25
C VAL A 76 2.58 -18.18 16.42
N GLY A 77 3.77 -18.16 15.82
CA GLY A 77 4.73 -19.26 15.91
C GLY A 77 5.17 -19.57 17.33
N GLU A 78 5.13 -18.59 18.22
CA GLU A 78 5.46 -18.80 19.64
C GLU A 78 4.33 -19.49 20.41
N TRP A 79 3.11 -19.43 19.92
CA TRP A 79 1.92 -19.87 20.66
C TRP A 79 1.21 -21.07 20.07
N LEU A 80 1.39 -21.38 18.79
CA LEU A 80 0.66 -22.43 18.10
C LEU A 80 1.55 -23.57 17.64
N PRO A 81 1.04 -24.81 17.64
CA PRO A 81 1.75 -25.94 17.05
C PRO A 81 1.99 -25.73 15.57
N GLU A 82 3.10 -26.24 15.05
CA GLU A 82 3.49 -26.11 13.65
C GLU A 82 2.41 -26.45 12.63
N PRO A 83 1.60 -27.52 12.79
CA PRO A 83 0.60 -27.87 11.78
C PRO A 83 -0.43 -26.79 11.54
N LEU A 84 -0.64 -25.88 12.49
CA LEU A 84 -1.60 -24.79 12.35
C LEU A 84 -1.04 -23.60 11.61
N LEU A 85 0.27 -23.57 11.37
CA LEU A 85 0.94 -22.44 10.72
C LEU A 85 0.96 -22.53 9.19
N THR A 86 0.82 -23.74 8.64
CA THR A 86 0.98 -23.93 7.19
C THR A 86 -0.32 -23.77 6.41
N SER A 87 -1.45 -24.10 7.01
CA SER A 87 -2.73 -24.09 6.33
C SER A 87 -3.32 -22.69 6.12
N PRO A 88 -3.24 -21.77 7.11
CA PRO A 88 -3.77 -20.42 6.94
C PRO A 88 -2.97 -19.55 5.97
N ASP A 89 -1.68 -19.80 5.79
CA ASP A 89 -0.80 -18.94 5.01
C ASP A 89 -1.21 -18.83 3.55
N VAL A 90 -1.57 -19.97 2.94
CA VAL A 90 -1.96 -19.97 1.52
C VAL A 90 -3.24 -19.18 1.31
N ALA A 91 -4.23 -19.37 2.18
CA ALA A 91 -5.50 -18.66 2.09
C ALA A 91 -5.30 -17.15 2.31
N GLU A 92 -4.48 -16.77 3.28
CA GLU A 92 -4.18 -15.36 3.54
C GLU A 92 -3.46 -14.71 2.37
N ASP A 93 -2.51 -15.40 1.75
CA ASP A 93 -1.80 -14.88 0.59
C ASP A 93 -2.75 -14.63 -0.58
N VAL A 94 -3.68 -15.55 -0.80
CA VAL A 94 -4.69 -15.40 -1.86
C VAL A 94 -5.60 -14.21 -1.56
N GLU A 95 -6.06 -14.09 -0.32
CA GLU A 95 -6.91 -12.97 0.09
C GLU A 95 -6.19 -11.63 -0.06
N LEU A 96 -4.92 -11.55 0.33
CA LEU A 96 -4.13 -10.34 0.17
C LEU A 96 -3.96 -9.98 -1.30
N ALA A 97 -3.68 -10.97 -2.14
CA ALA A 97 -3.53 -10.75 -3.58
C ALA A 97 -4.83 -10.23 -4.18
N GLU A 98 -5.98 -10.80 -3.80
CA GLU A 98 -7.27 -10.33 -4.26
C GLU A 98 -7.57 -8.92 -3.79
N SER A 99 -7.29 -8.60 -2.52
CA SER A 99 -7.47 -7.25 -1.98
C SER A 99 -6.64 -6.23 -2.74
N VAL A 100 -5.38 -6.54 -3.01
CA VAL A 100 -4.50 -5.65 -3.77
C VAL A 100 -5.04 -5.46 -5.18
N SER A 101 -5.50 -6.53 -5.82
CA SER A 101 -6.07 -6.47 -7.16
C SER A 101 -7.32 -5.59 -7.21
N MET A 102 -8.19 -5.72 -6.23
CA MET A 102 -9.41 -4.90 -6.13
C MET A 102 -9.07 -3.42 -5.92
N ALA A 103 -8.13 -3.13 -5.03
CA ALA A 103 -7.70 -1.76 -4.79
C ALA A 103 -7.11 -1.15 -6.06
N MET A 104 -6.29 -1.89 -6.78
CA MET A 104 -5.69 -1.42 -8.02
C MET A 104 -6.74 -1.20 -9.10
N LEU A 105 -7.73 -2.09 -9.22
CA LEU A 105 -8.81 -1.92 -10.17
C LEU A 105 -9.61 -0.66 -9.87
N THR A 106 -9.91 -0.40 -8.60
CA THR A 106 -10.62 0.80 -8.18
C THR A 106 -9.84 2.06 -8.56
N VAL A 107 -8.54 2.04 -8.32
CA VAL A 107 -7.67 3.16 -8.67
C VAL A 107 -7.65 3.36 -10.17
N LEU A 108 -7.51 2.30 -10.94
CA LEU A 108 -7.46 2.37 -12.40
C LEU A 108 -8.77 2.90 -12.98
N GLU A 109 -9.91 2.47 -12.44
CA GLU A 109 -11.21 2.99 -12.85
C GLU A 109 -11.31 4.48 -12.58
N THR A 110 -10.86 4.93 -11.41
CA THR A 110 -10.85 6.35 -11.06
C THR A 110 -9.97 7.13 -12.03
N LEU A 111 -8.80 6.62 -12.36
CA LEU A 111 -7.90 7.26 -13.31
C LEU A 111 -8.44 7.27 -14.73
N GLY A 112 -9.19 6.24 -15.09
CA GLY A 112 -9.75 6.11 -16.43
C GLY A 112 -10.91 7.05 -16.74
N HIS A 113 -11.48 7.68 -15.71
CA HIS A 113 -12.64 8.57 -15.85
C HIS A 113 -12.28 10.05 -15.96
N THR A 114 -11.03 10.37 -16.15
CA THR A 114 -10.61 11.76 -16.27
C THR A 114 -10.85 12.35 -17.66
#